data_f353e11888759787ccdb3bc0910d294a
#
_entry.id   f353e11888759787ccdb3bc0910d294a
#
_cell.length_a   1.000
_cell.length_b   1.000
_cell.length_c   1.000
_cell.angle_alpha   90.00
_cell.angle_beta   90.00
_cell.angle_gamma   90.00
#
_symmetry.space_group_name_H-M   'P 1'
#
loop_
_entity.id
_entity.type
_entity.pdbx_description
1 polymer ?
#
loop_
_entity_poly.entity_id
_entity_poly.type
_entity_poly.pdbx_seq_one_letter_code
_entity_poly.pdbx_strand_id
1 'polypeptide(L)'
;MIETKKLTKRYGDLIAANQVDLTLDEGDVFGFIGPNGSGKTTTMRMLATLLNPDYGEAYVCGMSIYTHAQEIRRLVGFMPDFFGVYDDMKVIEYLEFFAAAYRINGPARRKVCEEKLELVDMTFKRDAMVNQLSRGQTQRIGLARVLLHEPKVLLLDEPASGLDPRARIEIRQLLKRLGELNKTVMVSSHILPELADVCNKVGIIEKGILYVNGRVDEVMKQVRQAIILHIRVAENAERAAKLMEPHPDVANVEIRTTDLVVVTLNKGVLDYSFIPTLLIQNNLKLTLFREEELNLETAFMELTRGLVQ
;
A
#
# COMPACT_ATOMS: atom_id res chain seq x y z
N MET A 1 -13.87 -11.25 -3.45
CA MET A 1 -13.72 -11.41 -1.97
C MET A 1 -14.30 -10.23 -1.20
N ILE A 2 -14.05 -9.00 -1.62
CA ILE A 2 -14.71 -7.78 -1.14
C ILE A 2 -15.36 -7.07 -2.32
N GLU A 3 -16.58 -6.58 -2.16
CA GLU A 3 -17.28 -5.76 -3.15
C GLU A 3 -18.02 -4.63 -2.44
N THR A 4 -17.92 -3.40 -2.94
CA THR A 4 -18.71 -2.26 -2.46
C THR A 4 -19.42 -1.58 -3.63
N LYS A 5 -20.64 -1.09 -3.39
CA LYS A 5 -21.45 -0.36 -4.36
C LYS A 5 -21.94 0.93 -3.73
N LYS A 6 -21.39 2.04 -4.21
CA LYS A 6 -21.71 3.41 -3.77
C LYS A 6 -21.66 3.55 -2.23
N LEU A 7 -20.69 2.87 -1.60
CA LEU A 7 -20.56 2.83 -0.15
C LEU A 7 -20.29 4.23 0.39
N THR A 8 -21.17 4.73 1.26
CA THR A 8 -21.15 6.11 1.71
C THR A 8 -21.26 6.21 3.22
N LYS A 9 -20.40 7.05 3.85
CA LYS A 9 -20.46 7.37 5.28
C LYS A 9 -20.35 8.88 5.50
N ARG A 10 -21.25 9.41 6.31
CA ARG A 10 -21.31 10.83 6.71
C ARG A 10 -21.12 10.99 8.22
N TYR A 11 -20.51 12.07 8.62
CA TYR A 11 -20.42 12.55 9.99
C TYR A 11 -20.84 14.03 10.01
N GLY A 12 -22.12 14.27 10.27
CA GLY A 12 -22.69 15.60 10.06
C GLY A 12 -22.54 16.05 8.61
N ASP A 13 -21.86 17.18 8.39
CA ASP A 13 -21.61 17.73 7.06
C ASP A 13 -20.43 17.07 6.33
N LEU A 14 -19.57 16.36 7.06
CA LEU A 14 -18.42 15.68 6.47
C LEU A 14 -18.83 14.34 5.83
N ILE A 15 -18.55 14.19 4.54
CA ILE A 15 -18.68 12.90 3.84
C ILE A 15 -17.32 12.22 3.88
N ALA A 16 -17.14 11.25 4.80
CA ALA A 16 -15.87 10.56 5.02
C ALA A 16 -15.60 9.45 4.01
N ALA A 17 -16.64 8.85 3.44
CA ALA A 17 -16.59 7.96 2.27
C ALA A 17 -17.76 8.34 1.37
N ASN A 18 -17.50 8.59 0.10
CA ASN A 18 -18.48 9.12 -0.84
C ASN A 18 -18.57 8.19 -2.06
N GLN A 19 -19.61 7.38 -2.10
CA GLN A 19 -19.91 6.45 -3.19
C GLN A 19 -18.69 5.59 -3.60
N VAL A 20 -18.04 4.99 -2.60
CA VAL A 20 -16.85 4.16 -2.85
C VAL A 20 -17.26 2.84 -3.52
N ASP A 21 -16.79 2.62 -4.74
CA ASP A 21 -16.92 1.39 -5.52
C ASP A 21 -15.59 0.65 -5.57
N LEU A 22 -15.52 -0.51 -4.92
CA LEU A 22 -14.29 -1.26 -4.71
C LEU A 22 -14.53 -2.76 -4.94
N THR A 23 -13.58 -3.43 -5.60
CA THR A 23 -13.61 -4.88 -5.79
C THR A 23 -12.24 -5.49 -5.55
N LEU A 24 -12.18 -6.44 -4.60
CA LEU A 24 -11.01 -7.28 -4.34
C LEU A 24 -11.37 -8.73 -4.60
N ASP A 25 -10.52 -9.42 -5.35
CA ASP A 25 -10.61 -10.84 -5.58
C ASP A 25 -9.91 -11.64 -4.48
N GLU A 26 -10.07 -12.96 -4.48
CA GLU A 26 -9.37 -13.84 -3.56
C GLU A 26 -7.86 -13.82 -3.83
N GLY A 27 -7.07 -13.68 -2.77
CA GLY A 27 -5.60 -13.59 -2.86
C GLY A 27 -5.06 -12.22 -3.24
N ASP A 28 -5.92 -11.21 -3.48
CA ASP A 28 -5.42 -9.86 -3.74
C ASP A 28 -4.74 -9.27 -2.50
N VAL A 29 -3.61 -8.63 -2.73
CA VAL A 29 -2.98 -7.70 -1.79
C VAL A 29 -3.22 -6.30 -2.32
N PHE A 30 -4.18 -5.62 -1.70
CA PHE A 30 -4.69 -4.33 -2.14
C PHE A 30 -4.15 -3.19 -1.29
N GLY A 31 -3.47 -2.24 -1.92
CA GLY A 31 -3.00 -1.00 -1.30
C GLY A 31 -4.09 0.07 -1.33
N PHE A 32 -4.62 0.46 -0.16
CA PHE A 32 -5.59 1.54 -0.04
C PHE A 32 -4.90 2.83 0.37
N ILE A 33 -4.68 3.72 -0.58
CA ILE A 33 -3.72 4.81 -0.49
C ILE A 33 -4.41 6.16 -0.47
N GLY A 34 -3.94 7.06 0.39
CA GLY A 34 -4.46 8.42 0.47
C GLY A 34 -3.99 9.16 1.72
N PRO A 35 -4.12 10.49 1.76
CA PRO A 35 -3.72 11.30 2.91
C PRO A 35 -4.53 10.96 4.16
N ASN A 36 -4.07 11.44 5.32
CA ASN A 36 -4.82 11.31 6.55
C ASN A 36 -6.18 12.04 6.42
N GLY A 37 -7.25 11.41 6.91
CA GLY A 37 -8.61 11.93 6.77
C GLY A 37 -9.27 11.67 5.41
N SER A 38 -8.63 10.95 4.48
CA SER A 38 -9.20 10.66 3.15
C SER A 38 -10.34 9.64 3.14
N GLY A 39 -10.62 8.95 4.26
CA GLY A 39 -11.70 7.96 4.38
C GLY A 39 -11.27 6.51 4.44
N LYS A 40 -9.95 6.19 4.42
CA LYS A 40 -9.40 4.83 4.48
C LYS A 40 -9.93 4.03 5.68
N THR A 41 -9.64 4.52 6.89
CA THR A 41 -10.07 3.88 8.15
C THR A 41 -11.59 3.73 8.22
N THR A 42 -12.35 4.75 7.78
CA THR A 42 -13.82 4.70 7.75
C THR A 42 -14.31 3.58 6.85
N THR A 43 -13.77 3.45 5.65
CA THR A 43 -14.12 2.38 4.71
C THR A 43 -13.77 1.00 5.28
N MET A 44 -12.57 0.84 5.83
CA MET A 44 -12.15 -0.44 6.44
C MET A 44 -13.02 -0.84 7.63
N ARG A 45 -13.43 0.12 8.48
CA ARG A 45 -14.33 -0.14 9.61
C ARG A 45 -15.74 -0.57 9.16
N MET A 46 -16.25 -0.03 8.04
CA MET A 46 -17.50 -0.48 7.46
C MET A 46 -17.39 -1.93 6.95
N LEU A 47 -16.32 -2.25 6.24
CA LEU A 47 -16.04 -3.62 5.77
C LEU A 47 -15.84 -4.62 6.92
N ALA A 48 -15.22 -4.18 8.02
CA ALA A 48 -15.06 -4.97 9.23
C ALA A 48 -16.35 -5.09 10.06
N THR A 49 -17.46 -4.50 9.61
CA THR A 49 -18.76 -4.45 10.34
C THR A 49 -18.68 -3.77 11.71
N LEU A 50 -17.72 -2.85 11.88
CA LEU A 50 -17.55 -2.04 13.10
C LEU A 50 -18.25 -0.69 12.99
N LEU A 51 -18.67 -0.32 11.79
CA LEU A 51 -19.35 0.93 11.48
C LEU A 51 -20.42 0.68 10.41
N ASN A 52 -21.63 1.18 10.63
CA ASN A 52 -22.68 1.08 9.63
C ASN A 52 -22.53 2.20 8.59
N PRO A 53 -22.57 1.89 7.29
CA PRO A 53 -22.71 2.89 6.24
C PRO A 53 -24.06 3.62 6.36
N ASP A 54 -24.12 4.82 5.78
CA ASP A 54 -25.39 5.55 5.66
C ASP A 54 -26.11 5.23 4.34
N TYR A 55 -25.32 4.92 3.28
CA TYR A 55 -25.86 4.50 1.96
C TYR A 55 -24.91 3.52 1.28
N GLY A 56 -25.45 2.83 0.29
CA GLY A 56 -24.71 1.87 -0.54
C GLY A 56 -24.72 0.46 0.05
N GLU A 57 -23.98 -0.41 -0.60
CA GLU A 57 -23.89 -1.83 -0.25
C GLU A 57 -22.43 -2.25 -0.10
N ALA A 58 -22.17 -3.22 0.74
CA ALA A 58 -20.87 -3.88 0.81
C ALA A 58 -21.05 -5.37 1.14
N TYR A 59 -20.21 -6.16 0.50
CA TYR A 59 -20.17 -7.60 0.65
C TYR A 59 -18.73 -8.05 0.96
N VAL A 60 -18.61 -8.96 1.92
CA VAL A 60 -17.33 -9.58 2.28
C VAL A 60 -17.52 -11.09 2.23
N CYS A 61 -16.72 -11.79 1.46
CA CYS A 61 -16.87 -13.22 1.17
C CYS A 61 -18.28 -13.57 0.65
N GLY A 62 -18.88 -12.70 -0.17
CA GLY A 62 -20.22 -12.85 -0.71
C GLY A 62 -21.36 -12.55 0.27
N MET A 63 -21.06 -12.17 1.52
CA MET A 63 -22.04 -11.89 2.56
C MET A 63 -22.21 -10.38 2.76
N SER A 64 -23.46 -9.91 2.84
CA SER A 64 -23.78 -8.52 3.12
C SER A 64 -23.37 -8.11 4.54
N ILE A 65 -22.70 -6.97 4.68
CA ILE A 65 -22.29 -6.41 5.97
C ILE A 65 -23.48 -6.06 6.87
N TYR A 66 -24.67 -5.88 6.31
CA TYR A 66 -25.88 -5.52 7.07
C TYR A 66 -26.53 -6.72 7.73
N THR A 67 -26.50 -7.89 7.09
CA THR A 67 -27.27 -9.07 7.54
C THR A 67 -26.40 -10.19 8.11
N HIS A 68 -25.11 -10.24 7.77
CA HIS A 68 -24.19 -11.32 8.14
C HIS A 68 -22.96 -10.84 8.92
N ALA A 69 -23.12 -9.80 9.75
CA ALA A 69 -22.02 -9.19 10.46
C ALA A 69 -21.23 -10.16 11.37
N GLN A 70 -21.92 -11.14 12.00
CA GLN A 70 -21.27 -12.12 12.88
C GLN A 70 -20.41 -13.12 12.10
N GLU A 71 -20.91 -13.59 10.96
CA GLU A 71 -20.22 -14.51 10.06
C GLU A 71 -19.00 -13.83 9.44
N ILE A 72 -19.16 -12.60 8.98
CA ILE A 72 -18.07 -11.77 8.42
C ILE A 72 -16.95 -11.60 9.45
N ARG A 73 -17.25 -11.28 10.71
CA ARG A 73 -16.24 -11.11 11.77
C ARG A 73 -15.42 -12.38 12.05
N ARG A 74 -15.92 -13.55 11.70
CA ARG A 74 -15.16 -14.81 11.80
C ARG A 74 -14.18 -14.99 10.63
N LEU A 75 -14.42 -14.31 9.52
CA LEU A 75 -13.64 -14.42 8.30
C LEU A 75 -12.71 -13.22 8.09
N VAL A 76 -12.88 -12.16 8.87
CA VAL A 76 -12.12 -10.91 8.77
C VAL A 76 -11.20 -10.74 9.97
N GLY A 77 -9.94 -10.48 9.72
CA GLY A 77 -8.99 -9.98 10.70
C GLY A 77 -8.82 -8.46 10.52
N PHE A 78 -9.25 -7.66 11.50
CA PHE A 78 -9.08 -6.20 11.47
C PHE A 78 -8.00 -5.76 12.45
N MET A 79 -7.00 -5.06 11.95
CA MET A 79 -5.94 -4.45 12.72
C MET A 79 -6.01 -2.92 12.54
N PRO A 80 -6.40 -2.16 13.56
CA PRO A 80 -6.39 -0.70 13.51
C PRO A 80 -4.96 -0.15 13.59
N ASP A 81 -4.75 1.10 13.17
CA ASP A 81 -3.45 1.82 13.27
C ASP A 81 -2.91 1.82 14.71
N PHE A 82 -3.79 2.03 15.67
CA PHE A 82 -3.44 1.97 17.09
C PHE A 82 -4.32 0.94 17.82
N PHE A 83 -3.66 0.07 18.59
CA PHE A 83 -4.32 -0.86 19.49
C PHE A 83 -3.57 -0.93 20.82
N GLY A 84 -4.33 -1.00 21.91
CA GLY A 84 -3.78 -1.19 23.24
C GLY A 84 -3.22 -2.59 23.45
N VAL A 85 -2.23 -2.68 24.31
CA VAL A 85 -1.72 -3.94 24.85
C VAL A 85 -1.98 -3.99 26.36
N TYR A 86 -2.01 -5.18 26.92
CA TYR A 86 -2.16 -5.37 28.37
C TYR A 86 -0.76 -5.42 29.01
N ASP A 87 -0.42 -4.41 29.80
CA ASP A 87 0.93 -4.18 30.31
C ASP A 87 1.51 -5.34 31.15
N ASP A 88 0.66 -6.07 31.85
CA ASP A 88 1.03 -7.13 32.78
C ASP A 88 0.99 -8.54 32.14
N MET A 89 0.99 -8.65 30.81
CA MET A 89 0.97 -9.93 30.12
C MET A 89 2.26 -10.20 29.38
N LYS A 90 2.69 -11.46 29.35
CA LYS A 90 3.67 -11.95 28.38
C LYS A 90 3.04 -12.04 26.98
N VAL A 91 3.89 -11.99 25.96
CA VAL A 91 3.46 -12.09 24.57
C VAL A 91 2.60 -13.34 24.31
N ILE A 92 3.03 -14.51 24.82
CA ILE A 92 2.26 -15.74 24.66
C ILE A 92 0.92 -15.68 25.39
N GLU A 93 0.87 -15.13 26.59
CA GLU A 93 -0.36 -14.98 27.38
C GLU A 93 -1.36 -14.04 26.70
N TYR A 94 -0.85 -12.94 26.13
CA TYR A 94 -1.64 -12.00 25.33
C TYR A 94 -2.29 -12.69 24.14
N LEU A 95 -1.55 -13.50 23.37
CA LEU A 95 -2.09 -14.26 22.25
C LEU A 95 -3.08 -15.34 22.72
N GLU A 96 -2.77 -16.07 23.79
CA GLU A 96 -3.67 -17.08 24.37
C GLU A 96 -4.97 -16.48 24.86
N PHE A 97 -4.94 -15.26 25.39
CA PHE A 97 -6.15 -14.52 25.78
C PHE A 97 -7.07 -14.27 24.58
N PHE A 98 -6.54 -13.76 23.46
CA PHE A 98 -7.34 -13.53 22.25
C PHE A 98 -7.75 -14.84 21.57
N ALA A 99 -6.90 -15.85 21.57
CA ALA A 99 -7.26 -17.17 21.06
C ALA A 99 -8.43 -17.78 21.86
N ALA A 100 -8.47 -17.56 23.19
CA ALA A 100 -9.61 -17.96 24.01
C ALA A 100 -10.89 -17.21 23.62
N ALA A 101 -10.81 -15.91 23.35
CA ALA A 101 -11.95 -15.11 22.88
C ALA A 101 -12.51 -15.64 21.54
N TYR A 102 -11.64 -16.16 20.66
CA TYR A 102 -12.03 -16.87 19.44
C TYR A 102 -12.49 -18.34 19.68
N ARG A 103 -12.61 -18.77 20.95
CA ARG A 103 -13.02 -20.13 21.35
C ARG A 103 -12.05 -21.24 20.92
N ILE A 104 -10.78 -20.90 20.71
CA ILE A 104 -9.72 -21.88 20.50
C ILE A 104 -9.30 -22.40 21.87
N ASN A 105 -9.52 -23.69 22.15
CA ASN A 105 -9.36 -24.26 23.48
C ASN A 105 -8.30 -25.37 23.55
N GLY A 106 -7.87 -25.68 24.77
CA GLY A 106 -6.97 -26.78 25.07
C GLY A 106 -5.57 -26.67 24.40
N PRO A 107 -4.95 -27.79 24.05
CA PRO A 107 -3.62 -27.81 23.44
C PRO A 107 -3.54 -27.07 22.10
N ALA A 108 -4.66 -27.02 21.33
CA ALA A 108 -4.76 -26.32 20.06
C ALA A 108 -4.51 -24.80 20.23
N ARG A 109 -4.94 -24.21 21.34
CA ARG A 109 -4.74 -22.76 21.63
C ARG A 109 -3.24 -22.42 21.62
N ARG A 110 -2.45 -23.16 22.39
CA ARG A 110 -1.01 -22.89 22.51
C ARG A 110 -0.30 -23.13 21.19
N LYS A 111 -0.62 -24.20 20.51
CA LYS A 111 -0.07 -24.53 19.19
C LYS A 111 -0.32 -23.40 18.18
N VAL A 112 -1.56 -22.93 18.06
CA VAL A 112 -1.91 -21.82 17.15
C VAL A 112 -1.13 -20.54 17.53
N CYS A 113 -1.03 -20.20 18.82
CA CYS A 113 -0.30 -19.02 19.25
C CYS A 113 1.20 -19.12 18.86
N GLU A 114 1.83 -20.27 19.05
CA GLU A 114 3.22 -20.51 18.68
C GLU A 114 3.41 -20.46 17.15
N GLU A 115 2.53 -21.06 16.36
CA GLU A 115 2.54 -20.97 14.89
C GLU A 115 2.41 -19.52 14.39
N LYS A 116 1.56 -18.69 15.03
CA LYS A 116 1.43 -17.28 14.64
C LYS A 116 2.62 -16.46 15.08
N LEU A 117 3.26 -16.75 16.21
CA LEU A 117 4.53 -16.13 16.61
C LEU A 117 5.66 -16.45 15.62
N GLU A 118 5.73 -17.68 15.14
CA GLU A 118 6.68 -18.09 14.11
C GLU A 118 6.40 -17.34 12.79
N LEU A 119 5.14 -17.29 12.35
CA LEU A 119 4.75 -16.61 11.11
C LEU A 119 5.15 -15.14 11.07
N VAL A 120 5.10 -14.45 12.22
CA VAL A 120 5.47 -13.03 12.34
C VAL A 120 6.92 -12.82 12.81
N ASP A 121 7.75 -13.85 12.83
CA ASP A 121 9.15 -13.85 13.27
C ASP A 121 9.33 -13.26 14.70
N MET A 122 8.46 -13.64 15.64
CA MET A 122 8.45 -13.13 17.02
C MET A 122 8.60 -14.20 18.10
N THR A 123 9.00 -15.42 17.73
CA THR A 123 9.19 -16.56 18.67
C THR A 123 10.18 -16.21 19.78
N PHE A 124 11.25 -15.45 19.47
CA PHE A 124 12.28 -15.05 20.44
C PHE A 124 11.76 -14.08 21.53
N LYS A 125 10.57 -13.50 21.34
CA LYS A 125 9.90 -12.61 22.32
C LYS A 125 8.73 -13.27 23.03
N ARG A 126 8.53 -14.56 22.85
CA ARG A 126 7.41 -15.35 23.39
C ARG A 126 7.13 -15.08 24.87
N ASP A 127 8.18 -15.08 25.68
CA ASP A 127 8.07 -14.92 27.14
C ASP A 127 8.40 -13.50 27.64
N ALA A 128 8.64 -12.55 26.72
CA ALA A 128 8.82 -11.15 27.05
C ALA A 128 7.48 -10.48 27.43
N MET A 129 7.54 -9.44 28.25
CA MET A 129 6.37 -8.62 28.57
C MET A 129 5.96 -7.79 27.34
N VAL A 130 4.67 -7.69 27.07
CA VAL A 130 4.16 -6.98 25.87
C VAL A 130 4.52 -5.50 25.88
N ASN A 131 4.53 -4.85 27.05
CA ASN A 131 4.89 -3.43 27.21
C ASN A 131 6.38 -3.12 26.99
N GLN A 132 7.24 -4.15 26.91
CA GLN A 132 8.68 -4.00 26.64
C GLN A 132 9.01 -4.15 25.15
N LEU A 133 8.03 -4.32 24.31
CA LEU A 133 8.21 -4.48 22.87
C LEU A 133 8.46 -3.11 22.22
N SER A 134 9.33 -3.08 21.20
CA SER A 134 9.40 -1.93 20.30
C SER A 134 8.10 -1.78 19.50
N ARG A 135 7.83 -0.59 18.97
CA ARG A 135 6.62 -0.35 18.15
C ARG A 135 6.49 -1.37 16.99
N GLY A 136 7.57 -1.67 16.27
CA GLY A 136 7.55 -2.68 15.19
C GLY A 136 7.27 -4.09 15.69
N GLN A 137 7.80 -4.45 16.87
CA GLN A 137 7.48 -5.73 17.50
C GLN A 137 6.01 -5.79 17.94
N THR A 138 5.48 -4.70 18.52
CA THR A 138 4.05 -4.62 18.87
C THR A 138 3.16 -4.76 17.65
N GLN A 139 3.50 -4.13 16.51
CA GLN A 139 2.75 -4.27 15.26
C GLN A 139 2.74 -5.73 14.77
N ARG A 140 3.87 -6.44 14.84
CA ARG A 140 3.91 -7.87 14.48
C ARG A 140 3.07 -8.74 15.41
N ILE A 141 3.09 -8.46 16.72
CA ILE A 141 2.22 -9.18 17.67
C ILE A 141 0.74 -8.85 17.40
N GLY A 142 0.41 -7.60 17.05
CA GLY A 142 -0.92 -7.23 16.58
C GLY A 142 -1.36 -8.03 15.35
N LEU A 143 -0.43 -8.24 14.41
CA LEU A 143 -0.69 -9.07 13.24
C LEU A 143 -0.87 -10.56 13.61
N ALA A 144 -0.01 -11.11 14.49
CA ALA A 144 -0.20 -12.46 15.02
C ALA A 144 -1.58 -12.64 15.67
N ARG A 145 -2.01 -11.64 16.46
CA ARG A 145 -3.35 -11.64 17.11
C ARG A 145 -4.49 -11.74 16.10
N VAL A 146 -4.47 -10.93 15.04
CA VAL A 146 -5.56 -10.95 14.05
C VAL A 146 -5.54 -12.18 13.16
N LEU A 147 -4.44 -12.93 13.14
CA LEU A 147 -4.28 -14.19 12.41
C LEU A 147 -4.71 -15.43 13.21
N LEU A 148 -4.98 -15.33 14.52
CA LEU A 148 -5.28 -16.47 15.38
C LEU A 148 -6.47 -17.30 14.90
N HIS A 149 -7.52 -16.65 14.40
CA HIS A 149 -8.76 -17.29 13.97
C HIS A 149 -8.78 -17.66 12.47
N GLU A 150 -7.60 -17.65 11.83
CA GLU A 150 -7.43 -18.01 10.41
C GLU A 150 -8.33 -17.22 9.44
N PRO A 151 -8.35 -15.87 9.49
CA PRO A 151 -9.23 -15.09 8.63
C PRO A 151 -8.91 -15.31 7.14
N LYS A 152 -9.94 -15.19 6.29
CA LYS A 152 -9.79 -15.16 4.83
C LYS A 152 -9.38 -13.78 4.32
N VAL A 153 -9.87 -12.74 4.99
CA VAL A 153 -9.65 -11.33 4.66
C VAL A 153 -8.93 -10.64 5.82
N LEU A 154 -7.90 -9.89 5.50
CA LEU A 154 -7.16 -9.04 6.44
C LEU A 154 -7.37 -7.57 6.06
N LEU A 155 -7.83 -6.77 7.00
CA LEU A 155 -7.96 -5.33 6.89
C LEU A 155 -6.95 -4.70 7.85
N LEU A 156 -5.88 -4.12 7.32
CA LEU A 156 -4.74 -3.63 8.07
C LEU A 156 -4.63 -2.12 7.90
N ASP A 157 -4.98 -1.37 8.95
CA ASP A 157 -5.01 0.08 8.91
C ASP A 157 -3.66 0.64 9.34
N GLU A 158 -2.92 1.25 8.40
CA GLU A 158 -1.60 1.87 8.59
C GLU A 158 -0.58 0.98 9.36
N PRO A 159 -0.38 -0.31 9.02
CA PRO A 159 0.41 -1.25 9.83
C PRO A 159 1.91 -0.89 9.91
N ALA A 160 2.41 -0.06 9.00
CA ALA A 160 3.80 0.41 8.96
C ALA A 160 3.97 1.85 9.48
N SER A 161 2.89 2.49 9.95
CA SER A 161 2.92 3.88 10.41
C SER A 161 3.81 4.09 11.64
N GLY A 162 4.71 5.09 11.57
CA GLY A 162 5.61 5.46 12.67
C GLY A 162 6.67 4.43 13.01
N LEU A 163 6.93 3.47 12.12
CA LEU A 163 8.03 2.51 12.25
C LEU A 163 9.33 3.08 11.70
N ASP A 164 10.44 2.60 12.25
CA ASP A 164 11.75 2.83 11.65
C ASP A 164 11.90 2.10 10.29
N PRO A 165 12.88 2.49 9.44
CA PRO A 165 13.04 1.92 8.11
C PRO A 165 13.19 0.39 8.09
N ARG A 166 13.87 -0.19 9.09
CA ARG A 166 14.07 -1.64 9.18
C ARG A 166 12.77 -2.36 9.50
N ALA A 167 12.04 -1.89 10.49
CA ALA A 167 10.74 -2.47 10.86
C ALA A 167 9.71 -2.36 9.73
N ARG A 168 9.76 -1.28 8.92
CA ARG A 168 8.91 -1.17 7.71
C ARG A 168 9.22 -2.25 6.69
N ILE A 169 10.51 -2.54 6.44
CA ILE A 169 10.91 -3.63 5.52
C ILE A 169 10.37 -4.97 6.03
N GLU A 170 10.48 -5.23 7.32
CA GLU A 170 10.03 -6.47 7.95
C GLU A 170 8.49 -6.64 7.85
N ILE A 171 7.71 -5.57 8.06
CA ILE A 171 6.25 -5.59 7.86
C ILE A 171 5.91 -5.84 6.38
N ARG A 172 6.60 -5.20 5.42
CA ARG A 172 6.37 -5.44 3.98
C ARG A 172 6.62 -6.89 3.59
N GLN A 173 7.70 -7.49 4.07
CA GLN A 173 8.00 -8.90 3.83
C GLN A 173 6.91 -9.81 4.39
N LEU A 174 6.38 -9.47 5.55
CA LEU A 174 5.29 -10.21 6.17
C LEU A 174 3.99 -10.08 5.36
N LEU A 175 3.64 -8.89 4.89
CA LEU A 175 2.48 -8.69 4.01
C LEU A 175 2.59 -9.49 2.72
N LYS A 176 3.77 -9.53 2.10
CA LYS A 176 4.04 -10.34 0.91
C LYS A 176 3.85 -11.84 1.19
N ARG A 177 4.38 -12.33 2.29
CA ARG A 177 4.20 -13.73 2.75
C ARG A 177 2.71 -14.06 2.96
N LEU A 178 1.91 -13.13 3.51
CA LEU A 178 0.47 -13.33 3.66
C LEU A 178 -0.26 -13.44 2.32
N GLY A 179 0.13 -12.67 1.31
CA GLY A 179 -0.36 -12.80 -0.05
C GLY A 179 -0.01 -14.17 -0.67
N GLU A 180 1.22 -14.64 -0.48
CA GLU A 180 1.68 -15.96 -0.94
C GLU A 180 0.90 -17.12 -0.27
N LEU A 181 0.37 -16.90 0.93
CA LEU A 181 -0.54 -17.82 1.62
C LEU A 181 -2.00 -17.69 1.16
N ASN A 182 -2.25 -17.04 0.04
CA ASN A 182 -3.56 -16.81 -0.57
C ASN A 182 -4.57 -16.09 0.35
N LYS A 183 -4.08 -15.24 1.28
CA LYS A 183 -4.93 -14.36 2.07
C LYS A 183 -5.27 -13.13 1.25
N THR A 184 -6.54 -12.71 1.28
CA THR A 184 -6.92 -11.42 0.71
C THR A 184 -6.57 -10.33 1.73
N VAL A 185 -5.71 -9.40 1.36
CA VAL A 185 -5.20 -8.36 2.25
C VAL A 185 -5.56 -6.98 1.71
N MET A 186 -6.23 -6.16 2.52
CA MET A 186 -6.38 -4.74 2.27
C MET A 186 -5.53 -3.99 3.30
N VAL A 187 -4.52 -3.28 2.82
CA VAL A 187 -3.62 -2.51 3.66
C VAL A 187 -3.71 -1.04 3.32
N SER A 188 -3.97 -0.20 4.34
CA SER A 188 -3.95 1.25 4.14
C SER A 188 -2.56 1.83 4.38
N SER A 189 -2.20 2.86 3.63
CA SER A 189 -1.03 3.70 3.86
C SER A 189 -1.25 5.10 3.29
N HIS A 190 -0.55 6.07 3.86
CA HIS A 190 -0.39 7.40 3.28
C HIS A 190 0.95 7.53 2.54
N ILE A 191 1.80 6.49 2.57
CA ILE A 191 3.12 6.43 1.93
C ILE A 191 3.07 5.40 0.79
N LEU A 192 2.95 5.90 -0.42
CA LEU A 192 2.78 5.10 -1.63
C LEU A 192 3.91 4.09 -1.90
N PRO A 193 5.21 4.50 -1.85
CA PRO A 193 6.34 3.60 -2.12
C PRO A 193 6.40 2.40 -1.19
N GLU A 194 5.77 2.47 -0.01
CA GLU A 194 5.78 1.36 0.94
C GLU A 194 4.98 0.15 0.47
N LEU A 195 4.01 0.36 -0.41
CA LEU A 195 3.08 -0.68 -0.87
C LEU A 195 3.32 -1.12 -2.32
N ALA A 196 4.12 -0.38 -3.09
CA ALA A 196 4.35 -0.62 -4.52
C ALA A 196 4.83 -2.04 -4.83
N ASP A 197 5.75 -2.56 -4.00
CA ASP A 197 6.39 -3.87 -4.21
C ASP A 197 5.60 -5.05 -3.59
N VAL A 198 4.53 -4.73 -2.86
CA VAL A 198 3.76 -5.72 -2.09
C VAL A 198 2.39 -5.95 -2.68
N CYS A 199 1.77 -4.89 -3.22
CA CYS A 199 0.40 -4.93 -3.69
C CYS A 199 0.32 -5.29 -5.18
N ASN A 200 -0.67 -6.10 -5.55
CA ASN A 200 -1.02 -6.35 -6.94
C ASN A 200 -2.14 -5.43 -7.45
N LYS A 201 -2.93 -4.86 -6.55
CA LYS A 201 -3.96 -3.85 -6.83
C LYS A 201 -3.82 -2.64 -5.90
N VAL A 202 -4.25 -1.49 -6.36
CA VAL A 202 -4.27 -0.24 -5.58
C VAL A 202 -5.59 0.49 -5.75
N GLY A 203 -5.99 1.18 -4.68
CA GLY A 203 -7.05 2.16 -4.68
C GLY A 203 -6.54 3.48 -4.10
N ILE A 204 -6.72 4.57 -4.84
CA ILE A 204 -6.33 5.91 -4.41
C ILE A 204 -7.58 6.67 -4.00
N ILE A 205 -7.62 7.07 -2.72
CA ILE A 205 -8.76 7.79 -2.14
C ILE A 205 -8.33 9.15 -1.60
N GLU A 206 -9.09 10.18 -1.91
CA GLU A 206 -8.94 11.52 -1.36
C GLU A 206 -10.30 12.15 -1.09
N LYS A 207 -10.46 12.84 0.04
CA LYS A 207 -11.72 13.48 0.47
C LYS A 207 -12.95 12.57 0.35
N GLY A 208 -12.77 11.29 0.66
CA GLY A 208 -13.82 10.27 0.59
C GLY A 208 -14.10 9.69 -0.79
N ILE A 209 -13.49 10.20 -1.84
CA ILE A 209 -13.72 9.75 -3.24
C ILE A 209 -12.58 8.82 -3.67
N LEU A 210 -12.94 7.66 -4.21
CA LEU A 210 -12.00 6.72 -4.81
C LEU A 210 -11.75 7.10 -6.27
N TYR A 211 -10.56 7.62 -6.56
CA TYR A 211 -10.18 8.10 -7.89
C TYR A 211 -9.59 7.02 -8.77
N VAL A 212 -8.87 6.09 -8.15
CA VAL A 212 -8.21 4.97 -8.83
C VAL A 212 -8.58 3.69 -8.12
N ASN A 213 -8.90 2.67 -8.91
CA ASN A 213 -9.12 1.31 -8.44
C ASN A 213 -8.71 0.36 -9.57
N GLY A 214 -7.59 -0.33 -9.42
CA GLY A 214 -7.09 -1.21 -10.47
C GLY A 214 -5.79 -1.92 -10.11
N ARG A 215 -5.31 -2.70 -11.06
CA ARG A 215 -4.02 -3.38 -10.94
C ARG A 215 -2.88 -2.35 -10.97
N VAL A 216 -1.85 -2.59 -10.17
CA VAL A 216 -0.68 -1.69 -10.09
C VAL A 216 -0.05 -1.47 -11.47
N ASP A 217 0.13 -2.56 -12.26
CA ASP A 217 0.71 -2.50 -13.58
C ASP A 217 -0.14 -1.68 -14.59
N GLU A 218 -1.47 -1.74 -14.48
CA GLU A 218 -2.39 -0.95 -15.31
C GLU A 218 -2.38 0.53 -14.93
N VAL A 219 -2.43 0.82 -13.63
CA VAL A 219 -2.34 2.20 -13.10
C VAL A 219 -1.02 2.84 -13.50
N MET A 220 0.09 2.11 -13.36
CA MET A 220 1.41 2.59 -13.77
C MET A 220 1.51 2.86 -15.28
N LYS A 221 0.87 2.02 -16.11
CA LYS A 221 0.81 2.26 -17.57
C LYS A 221 -0.02 3.50 -17.93
N GLN A 222 -1.12 3.75 -17.23
CA GLN A 222 -1.97 4.94 -17.48
C GLN A 222 -1.23 6.25 -17.13
N VAL A 223 -0.41 6.21 -16.10
CA VAL A 223 0.39 7.38 -15.67
C VAL A 223 1.64 7.55 -16.52
N ARG A 224 2.14 6.51 -17.14
CA ARG A 224 3.29 6.55 -18.05
C ARG A 224 2.96 7.30 -19.34
N GLN A 225 2.74 8.62 -19.20
CA GLN A 225 2.43 9.49 -20.33
C GLN A 225 3.64 9.79 -21.20
N ALA A 226 4.86 9.80 -20.61
CA ALA A 226 6.11 10.05 -21.29
C ALA A 226 7.28 9.39 -20.55
N ILE A 227 8.31 8.99 -21.27
CA ILE A 227 9.59 8.56 -20.68
C ILE A 227 10.39 9.80 -20.31
N ILE A 228 10.87 9.88 -19.07
CA ILE A 228 11.74 10.91 -18.56
C ILE A 228 13.13 10.31 -18.34
N LEU A 229 14.15 10.91 -18.94
CA LEU A 229 15.52 10.44 -18.88
C LEU A 229 16.40 11.44 -18.15
N HIS A 230 17.11 10.98 -17.14
CA HIS A 230 18.15 11.73 -16.45
C HIS A 230 19.50 11.40 -17.10
N ILE A 231 20.13 12.43 -17.68
CA ILE A 231 21.36 12.30 -18.46
C ILE A 231 22.41 13.20 -17.84
N ARG A 232 23.50 12.62 -17.34
CA ARG A 232 24.62 13.39 -16.86
C ARG A 232 25.77 13.26 -17.84
N VAL A 233 26.33 14.42 -18.23
CA VAL A 233 27.50 14.52 -19.06
C VAL A 233 28.68 15.07 -18.24
N ALA A 234 29.92 14.68 -18.58
CA ALA A 234 31.08 15.11 -17.82
C ALA A 234 31.29 16.65 -17.90
N GLU A 235 30.89 17.23 -19.01
CA GLU A 235 31.05 18.67 -19.28
C GLU A 235 29.96 19.14 -20.25
N ASN A 236 29.54 20.42 -20.14
CA ASN A 236 28.74 21.11 -21.16
C ASN A 236 27.30 20.54 -21.36
N ALA A 237 26.50 20.53 -20.29
CA ALA A 237 25.08 20.15 -20.34
C ALA A 237 24.27 20.99 -21.35
N GLU A 238 24.64 22.26 -21.57
CA GLU A 238 23.95 23.11 -22.54
C GLU A 238 24.12 22.58 -23.98
N ARG A 239 25.33 22.10 -24.33
CA ARG A 239 25.57 21.50 -25.64
C ARG A 239 24.83 20.19 -25.80
N ALA A 240 24.75 19.37 -24.74
CA ALA A 240 23.97 18.14 -24.74
C ALA A 240 22.48 18.44 -24.97
N ALA A 241 21.93 19.44 -24.28
CA ALA A 241 20.54 19.85 -24.44
C ALA A 241 20.22 20.29 -25.86
N LYS A 242 21.05 21.20 -26.44
CA LYS A 242 20.89 21.69 -27.82
C LYS A 242 20.95 20.60 -28.88
N LEU A 243 21.67 19.51 -28.64
CA LEU A 243 21.74 18.39 -29.56
C LEU A 243 20.46 17.50 -29.50
N MET A 244 19.86 17.41 -28.32
CA MET A 244 18.68 16.56 -28.13
C MET A 244 17.35 17.26 -28.44
N GLU A 245 17.26 18.57 -28.18
CA GLU A 245 16.07 19.38 -28.34
C GLU A 245 15.40 19.30 -29.73
N PRO A 246 16.13 19.29 -30.87
CA PRO A 246 15.53 19.23 -32.19
C PRO A 246 15.04 17.83 -32.61
N HIS A 247 15.24 16.78 -31.79
CA HIS A 247 14.85 15.43 -32.15
C HIS A 247 13.33 15.24 -32.11
N PRO A 248 12.69 14.62 -33.12
CA PRO A 248 11.25 14.51 -33.22
C PRO A 248 10.60 13.71 -32.06
N ASP A 249 11.35 12.82 -31.44
CA ASP A 249 10.87 12.00 -30.32
C ASP A 249 11.04 12.68 -28.95
N VAL A 250 11.65 13.86 -28.91
CA VAL A 250 11.88 14.65 -27.70
C VAL A 250 10.76 15.68 -27.55
N ALA A 251 10.07 15.64 -26.41
CA ALA A 251 9.02 16.61 -26.08
C ALA A 251 9.56 17.83 -25.34
N ASN A 252 10.53 17.63 -24.45
CA ASN A 252 11.14 18.71 -23.66
C ASN A 252 12.54 18.35 -23.20
N VAL A 253 13.41 19.37 -23.07
CA VAL A 253 14.76 19.24 -22.53
C VAL A 253 14.95 20.32 -21.46
N GLU A 254 15.31 19.92 -20.25
CA GLU A 254 15.50 20.80 -19.10
C GLU A 254 16.92 20.62 -18.52
N ILE A 255 17.66 21.71 -18.38
CA ILE A 255 18.96 21.70 -17.73
C ILE A 255 18.75 21.92 -16.23
N ARG A 256 19.07 20.93 -15.43
CA ARG A 256 18.94 20.99 -13.95
C ARG A 256 20.20 21.53 -13.28
N THR A 257 21.34 21.06 -13.76
CA THR A 257 22.67 21.51 -13.27
C THR A 257 23.63 21.63 -14.44
N THR A 258 24.85 22.09 -14.17
CA THR A 258 25.91 22.25 -15.21
C THR A 258 26.29 20.95 -15.91
N ASP A 259 25.95 19.81 -15.33
CA ASP A 259 26.26 18.45 -15.81
C ASP A 259 25.02 17.56 -16.02
N LEU A 260 23.81 17.94 -15.52
CA LEU A 260 22.60 17.15 -15.57
C LEU A 260 21.54 17.77 -16.48
N VAL A 261 21.10 16.98 -17.46
CA VAL A 261 19.99 17.28 -18.36
C VAL A 261 18.88 16.27 -18.14
N VAL A 262 17.64 16.74 -18.08
CA VAL A 262 16.43 15.92 -18.02
C VAL A 262 15.70 16.03 -19.35
N VAL A 263 15.48 14.89 -20.00
CA VAL A 263 14.82 14.81 -21.31
C VAL A 263 13.48 14.10 -21.13
N THR A 264 12.41 14.73 -21.58
CA THR A 264 11.09 14.13 -21.67
C THR A 264 10.82 13.74 -23.12
N LEU A 265 10.47 12.47 -23.36
CA LEU A 265 10.14 11.98 -24.67
C LEU A 265 8.65 12.16 -25.00
N ASN A 266 8.33 12.16 -26.29
CA ASN A 266 6.93 12.17 -26.75
C ASN A 266 6.18 10.91 -26.35
N LYS A 267 4.85 11.02 -26.23
CA LYS A 267 3.98 9.88 -25.91
C LYS A 267 4.15 8.76 -26.95
N GLY A 268 4.34 7.53 -26.46
CA GLY A 268 4.42 6.34 -27.31
C GLY A 268 5.83 6.00 -27.79
N VAL A 269 6.83 6.82 -27.53
CA VAL A 269 8.25 6.49 -27.79
C VAL A 269 8.67 5.43 -26.77
N LEU A 270 9.14 4.28 -27.26
CA LEU A 270 9.64 3.17 -26.44
C LEU A 270 11.14 2.96 -26.57
N ASP A 271 11.73 3.36 -27.72
CA ASP A 271 13.16 3.25 -28.00
C ASP A 271 13.80 4.64 -27.91
N TYR A 272 14.72 4.81 -26.99
CA TYR A 272 15.48 6.02 -26.77
C TYR A 272 17.00 5.81 -26.92
N SER A 273 17.41 4.71 -27.59
CA SER A 273 18.82 4.39 -27.86
C SER A 273 19.53 5.44 -28.74
N PHE A 274 18.77 6.26 -29.47
CA PHE A 274 19.30 7.37 -30.24
C PHE A 274 19.99 8.42 -29.36
N ILE A 275 19.53 8.64 -28.14
CA ILE A 275 20.08 9.69 -27.25
C ILE A 275 21.54 9.42 -26.88
N PRO A 276 21.91 8.28 -26.27
CA PRO A 276 23.31 8.01 -25.98
C PRO A 276 24.15 7.97 -27.25
N THR A 277 23.62 7.44 -28.35
CA THR A 277 24.31 7.42 -29.64
C THR A 277 24.63 8.82 -30.12
N LEU A 278 23.66 9.73 -30.12
CA LEU A 278 23.81 11.14 -30.53
C LEU A 278 24.89 11.86 -29.69
N LEU A 279 24.85 11.67 -28.37
CA LEU A 279 25.78 12.34 -27.47
C LEU A 279 27.22 11.83 -27.64
N ILE A 280 27.41 10.51 -27.78
CA ILE A 280 28.72 9.88 -27.97
C ILE A 280 29.34 10.29 -29.32
N GLN A 281 28.54 10.29 -30.40
CA GLN A 281 28.98 10.73 -31.73
C GLN A 281 29.42 12.20 -31.74
N ASN A 282 28.88 13.03 -30.85
CA ASN A 282 29.25 14.42 -30.69
C ASN A 282 30.34 14.64 -29.62
N ASN A 283 31.11 13.59 -29.26
CA ASN A 283 32.20 13.60 -28.28
C ASN A 283 31.81 14.08 -26.87
N LEU A 284 30.53 13.90 -26.47
CA LEU A 284 30.10 14.14 -25.11
C LEU A 284 30.22 12.84 -24.28
N LYS A 285 30.95 12.94 -23.15
CA LYS A 285 31.16 11.80 -22.26
C LYS A 285 29.97 11.66 -21.32
N LEU A 286 29.19 10.58 -21.46
CA LEU A 286 28.11 10.21 -20.57
C LEU A 286 28.68 9.67 -19.25
N THR A 287 28.20 10.18 -18.13
CA THR A 287 28.52 9.68 -16.78
C THR A 287 27.34 9.07 -16.08
N LEU A 288 26.11 9.40 -16.51
CA LEU A 288 24.87 8.78 -16.07
C LEU A 288 23.88 8.79 -17.24
N PHE A 289 23.18 7.67 -17.40
CA PHE A 289 22.00 7.56 -18.26
C PHE A 289 20.99 6.69 -17.57
N ARG A 290 19.90 7.27 -17.11
CA ARG A 290 18.89 6.58 -16.31
C ARG A 290 17.48 7.05 -16.69
N GLU A 291 16.59 6.12 -16.91
CA GLU A 291 15.16 6.40 -16.97
C GLU A 291 14.66 6.76 -15.57
N GLU A 292 13.83 7.79 -15.44
CA GLU A 292 13.14 8.10 -14.21
C GLU A 292 12.18 6.96 -13.90
N GLU A 293 12.40 6.29 -12.80
CA GLU A 293 11.47 5.28 -12.33
C GLU A 293 10.16 5.96 -11.92
N LEU A 294 9.11 5.74 -12.70
CA LEU A 294 7.76 6.09 -12.28
C LEU A 294 7.43 5.26 -11.05
N ASN A 295 7.48 5.89 -9.91
CA ASN A 295 6.94 5.29 -8.70
C ASN A 295 5.44 5.65 -8.56
N LEU A 296 4.73 4.88 -7.74
CA LEU A 296 3.31 5.14 -7.47
C LEU A 296 3.06 6.54 -6.89
N GLU A 297 4.06 7.18 -6.27
CA GLU A 297 3.97 8.53 -5.73
C GLU A 297 3.85 9.58 -6.84
N THR A 298 4.66 9.47 -7.89
CA THR A 298 4.55 10.30 -9.09
C THR A 298 3.20 10.08 -9.76
N ALA A 299 2.78 8.81 -9.85
CA ALA A 299 1.46 8.44 -10.37
C ALA A 299 0.31 9.07 -9.56
N PHE A 300 0.40 9.04 -8.24
CA PHE A 300 -0.56 9.68 -7.35
C PHE A 300 -0.62 11.19 -7.58
N MET A 301 0.53 11.85 -7.59
CA MET A 301 0.61 13.31 -7.76
C MET A 301 0.08 13.76 -9.12
N GLU A 302 0.27 13.00 -10.17
CA GLU A 302 -0.24 13.32 -11.50
C GLU A 302 -1.75 13.07 -11.61
N LEU A 303 -2.24 11.97 -11.06
CA LEU A 303 -3.68 11.65 -11.06
C LEU A 303 -4.48 12.60 -10.17
N THR A 304 -3.86 13.16 -9.12
CA THR A 304 -4.52 14.09 -8.19
C THR A 304 -4.28 15.57 -8.54
N ARG A 305 -3.23 15.94 -9.30
CA ARG A 305 -2.95 17.34 -9.71
C ARG A 305 -4.06 18.01 -10.48
N GLY A 306 -4.91 17.26 -11.19
CA GLY A 306 -6.07 17.77 -11.89
C GLY A 306 -7.31 18.03 -11.00
N LEU A 307 -7.25 17.68 -9.72
CA LEU A 307 -8.41 17.61 -8.82
C LEU A 307 -8.33 18.57 -7.62
N VAL A 308 -7.19 19.27 -7.47
CA VAL A 308 -6.91 20.25 -6.41
C VAL A 308 -6.95 21.65 -7.01
N GLN A 309 -8.03 22.00 -7.71
CA GLN A 309 -8.40 23.39 -8.02
C GLN A 309 -9.76 23.71 -7.44
#